data_7b17808c7e8e4ef8ccce800559d07d9b
#
_entry.id   7b17808c7e8e4ef8ccce800559d07d9b
#
_cell.length_a   1.000
_cell.length_b   1.000
_cell.length_c   1.000
_cell.angle_alpha   90.00
_cell.angle_beta   90.00
_cell.angle_gamma   90.00
#
_symmetry.space_group_name_H-M   'P 1'
#
loop_
_entity.id
_entity.type
_entity.pdbx_description
1 polymer ?
#
loop_
_entity_poly.entity_id
_entity_poly.type
_entity_poly.pdbx_seq_one_letter_code
_entity_poly.pdbx_strand_id
1 'polypeptide(L)'
;DSDESRGLGDVYKRQNIMPFSFINTVASWMLKKRMHQIELFVKYPIDVQNEELKKLVQQAKNTEFGKKYDFSTIDNYQTFSDRVPSFTYEEFFPTIKKTINGQQNIFWSENIKWFAQSSGTTNSKSKFIPVSNSSLDNCHFKGGKDMLCLYLNNNENSNMFLGKSLRLGGSRKIYENNDNYFGDLSAILIDNLPIWAELISTPNNEISLMDKWDEKIDAIIKGTLQEDVRSLAGVPSWMLTLMNKLLKTTGNKYIDDIWKNLEVYFHGGVSFKPYRNEFNNIISNKDFKYYEVYNASEGFFGIQDTNDGRDLLLMLDYGIFYEFVEISDQKKSEKIIDLSQVKM
;
A
#
# COMPACT_ATOMS: atom_id res chain seq x y z
N ASP A 1 17.81 8.32 56.01
CA ASP A 1 18.35 8.45 54.63
C ASP A 1 18.32 7.12 53.87
N SER A 2 17.16 6.48 53.71
CA SER A 2 17.05 5.24 52.91
C SER A 2 15.64 4.91 52.35
N ASP A 3 14.78 5.89 52.24
CA ASP A 3 13.38 5.62 51.75
C ASP A 3 12.96 6.38 50.47
N GLU A 4 13.80 7.26 49.89
CA GLU A 4 13.44 8.01 48.66
C GLU A 4 13.82 7.31 47.36
N SER A 5 14.58 6.22 47.37
CA SER A 5 15.03 5.55 46.12
C SER A 5 14.13 4.46 45.61
N ARG A 6 13.06 4.08 46.36
CA ARG A 6 12.09 3.05 45.94
C ARG A 6 10.90 3.56 45.15
N GLY A 7 10.67 4.86 45.13
CA GLY A 7 9.48 5.45 44.47
C GLY A 7 9.59 5.68 42.98
N LEU A 8 10.78 5.77 42.41
CA LEU A 8 10.98 6.08 40.99
C LEU A 8 11.00 4.86 40.07
N GLY A 9 11.26 3.66 40.62
CA GLY A 9 11.25 2.42 39.85
C GLY A 9 9.85 1.88 39.54
N ASP A 10 8.84 2.22 40.35
CA ASP A 10 7.48 1.72 40.20
C ASP A 10 6.57 2.59 39.32
N VAL A 11 6.96 3.84 39.08
CA VAL A 11 6.20 4.76 38.21
C VAL A 11 6.42 4.43 36.74
N TYR A 12 7.57 3.89 36.36
CA TYR A 12 7.85 3.47 34.97
C TYR A 12 7.25 2.11 34.59
N LYS A 13 6.76 1.31 35.54
CA LYS A 13 6.12 0.02 35.29
C LYS A 13 4.61 0.07 35.10
N ARG A 14 4.00 1.24 35.26
CA ARG A 14 2.57 1.46 34.96
C ARG A 14 2.39 2.24 33.66
N GLN A 15 3.13 1.91 32.60
CA GLN A 15 2.67 2.22 31.26
C GLN A 15 1.45 1.34 31.04
N ASN A 16 0.29 1.97 30.90
CA ASN A 16 -1.00 1.39 30.62
C ASN A 16 -0.89 0.45 29.42
N ILE A 17 -0.66 -0.83 29.68
CA ILE A 17 -0.96 -1.88 28.72
C ILE A 17 -2.50 -1.87 28.65
N MET A 18 -3.06 -1.21 27.64
CA MET A 18 -4.48 -1.38 27.33
C MET A 18 -4.74 -2.89 27.29
N PRO A 19 -5.75 -3.39 28.01
CA PRO A 19 -6.01 -4.83 28.03
C PRO A 19 -6.13 -5.32 26.58
N PHE A 20 -5.37 -6.33 26.21
CA PHE A 20 -5.35 -6.94 24.87
C PHE A 20 -6.77 -7.27 24.37
N SER A 21 -7.69 -7.63 25.28
CA SER A 21 -9.10 -7.83 24.97
C SER A 21 -9.82 -6.61 24.43
N PHE A 22 -9.46 -5.39 24.88
CA PHE A 22 -10.08 -4.16 24.40
C PHE A 22 -9.60 -3.80 23.00
N ILE A 23 -8.29 -3.94 22.73
CA ILE A 23 -7.71 -3.71 21.39
C ILE A 23 -8.31 -4.69 20.39
N ASN A 24 -8.43 -5.98 20.75
CA ASN A 24 -9.07 -6.99 19.90
C ASN A 24 -10.56 -6.68 19.66
N THR A 25 -11.30 -6.18 20.65
CA THR A 25 -12.71 -5.84 20.49
C THR A 25 -12.90 -4.65 19.54
N VAL A 26 -12.11 -3.59 19.70
CA VAL A 26 -12.16 -2.40 18.83
C VAL A 26 -11.70 -2.76 17.41
N ALA A 27 -10.60 -3.51 17.27
CA ALA A 27 -10.12 -4.00 15.99
C ALA A 27 -11.18 -4.88 15.31
N SER A 28 -11.78 -5.84 16.00
CA SER A 28 -12.85 -6.68 15.46
C SER A 28 -14.07 -5.89 15.01
N TRP A 29 -14.46 -4.85 15.76
CA TRP A 29 -15.57 -3.96 15.35
C TRP A 29 -15.23 -3.18 14.09
N MET A 30 -14.04 -2.58 14.02
CA MET A 30 -13.58 -1.86 12.82
C MET A 30 -13.50 -2.79 11.60
N LEU A 31 -12.99 -4.01 11.78
CA LEU A 31 -12.91 -5.04 10.76
C LEU A 31 -14.31 -5.41 10.22
N LYS A 32 -15.27 -5.71 11.11
CA LYS A 32 -16.65 -6.05 10.71
C LYS A 32 -17.33 -4.92 9.93
N LYS A 33 -17.16 -3.68 10.39
CA LYS A 33 -17.70 -2.51 9.69
C LYS A 33 -17.10 -2.38 8.28
N ARG A 34 -15.80 -2.61 8.15
CA ARG A 34 -15.12 -2.52 6.85
C ARG A 34 -15.49 -3.65 5.91
N MET A 35 -15.59 -4.87 6.42
CA MET A 35 -16.06 -6.02 5.63
C MET A 35 -17.45 -5.77 5.04
N HIS A 36 -18.37 -5.23 5.84
CA HIS A 36 -19.70 -4.86 5.33
C HIS A 36 -19.62 -3.82 4.19
N GLN A 37 -18.72 -2.83 4.25
CA GLN A 37 -18.52 -1.88 3.16
C GLN A 37 -17.97 -2.56 1.90
N ILE A 38 -17.04 -3.51 2.06
CA ILE A 38 -16.49 -4.32 0.96
C ILE A 38 -17.62 -5.13 0.29
N GLU A 39 -18.46 -5.80 1.09
CA GLU A 39 -19.63 -6.52 0.59
C GLU A 39 -20.60 -5.61 -0.18
N LEU A 40 -20.79 -4.38 0.28
CA LEU A 40 -21.64 -3.39 -0.40
C LEU A 40 -21.10 -3.01 -1.77
N PHE A 41 -19.80 -2.72 -1.90
CA PHE A 41 -19.28 -2.37 -3.22
C PHE A 41 -19.18 -3.57 -4.17
N VAL A 42 -18.99 -4.78 -3.65
CA VAL A 42 -19.11 -6.01 -4.46
C VAL A 42 -20.55 -6.19 -4.99
N LYS A 43 -21.53 -5.86 -4.15
CA LYS A 43 -22.95 -5.98 -4.52
C LYS A 43 -23.46 -4.85 -5.44
N TYR A 44 -22.93 -3.64 -5.25
CA TYR A 44 -23.35 -2.42 -5.94
C TYR A 44 -22.15 -1.69 -6.59
N PRO A 45 -21.36 -2.36 -7.44
CA PRO A 45 -20.10 -1.82 -7.95
C PRO A 45 -20.28 -0.55 -8.78
N ILE A 46 -21.36 -0.49 -9.57
CA ILE A 46 -21.63 0.64 -10.47
C ILE A 46 -22.02 1.89 -9.67
N ASP A 47 -22.86 1.72 -8.64
CA ASP A 47 -23.30 2.84 -7.80
C ASP A 47 -22.09 3.45 -7.06
N VAL A 48 -21.22 2.60 -6.52
CA VAL A 48 -19.99 3.04 -5.84
C VAL A 48 -19.06 3.79 -6.79
N GLN A 49 -18.85 3.29 -8.00
CA GLN A 49 -18.00 3.97 -8.99
C GLN A 49 -18.61 5.29 -9.48
N ASN A 50 -19.92 5.36 -9.66
CA ASN A 50 -20.60 6.62 -9.99
C ASN A 50 -20.43 7.66 -8.87
N GLU A 51 -20.54 7.25 -7.59
CA GLU A 51 -20.29 8.14 -6.46
C GLU A 51 -18.83 8.57 -6.36
N GLU A 52 -17.87 7.68 -6.64
CA GLU A 52 -16.44 8.05 -6.68
C GLU A 52 -16.17 9.06 -7.81
N LEU A 53 -16.72 8.86 -9.01
CA LEU A 53 -16.59 9.84 -10.10
C LEU A 53 -17.10 11.22 -9.68
N LYS A 54 -18.33 11.30 -9.11
CA LYS A 54 -18.91 12.55 -8.64
C LYS A 54 -18.03 13.24 -7.60
N LYS A 55 -17.50 12.50 -6.62
CA LYS A 55 -16.60 13.05 -5.60
C LYS A 55 -15.32 13.63 -6.21
N LEU A 56 -14.67 12.88 -7.11
CA LEU A 56 -13.42 13.29 -7.78
C LEU A 56 -13.63 14.57 -8.60
N VAL A 57 -14.67 14.59 -9.43
CA VAL A 57 -15.02 15.74 -10.26
C VAL A 57 -15.36 16.96 -9.39
N GLN A 58 -16.17 16.78 -8.34
CA GLN A 58 -16.54 17.85 -7.43
C GLN A 58 -15.34 18.44 -6.68
N GLN A 59 -14.39 17.59 -6.27
CA GLN A 59 -13.18 18.01 -5.58
C GLN A 59 -12.23 18.78 -6.50
N ALA A 60 -12.14 18.37 -7.77
CA ALA A 60 -11.25 18.99 -8.75
C ALA A 60 -11.89 20.17 -9.53
N LYS A 61 -13.18 20.48 -9.37
CA LYS A 61 -13.90 21.46 -10.22
C LYS A 61 -13.29 22.86 -10.28
N ASN A 62 -12.63 23.31 -9.20
CA ASN A 62 -12.02 24.63 -9.13
C ASN A 62 -10.55 24.68 -9.56
N THR A 63 -9.96 23.54 -9.92
CA THR A 63 -8.59 23.46 -10.45
C THR A 63 -8.50 24.04 -11.87
N GLU A 64 -7.28 24.26 -12.37
CA GLU A 64 -7.07 24.67 -13.77
C GLU A 64 -7.68 23.63 -14.73
N PHE A 65 -7.40 22.33 -14.47
CA PHE A 65 -7.91 21.22 -15.26
C PHE A 65 -9.45 21.10 -15.17
N GLY A 66 -10.00 21.20 -13.98
CA GLY A 66 -11.45 21.14 -13.75
C GLY A 66 -12.21 22.27 -14.46
N LYS A 67 -11.66 23.48 -14.46
CA LYS A 67 -12.23 24.63 -15.22
C LYS A 67 -12.12 24.43 -16.72
N LYS A 68 -11.00 23.87 -17.21
CA LYS A 68 -10.80 23.61 -18.63
C LYS A 68 -11.85 22.66 -19.21
N TYR A 69 -12.27 21.65 -18.43
CA TYR A 69 -13.23 20.63 -18.86
C TYR A 69 -14.61 20.80 -18.22
N ASP A 70 -14.87 21.96 -17.60
CA ASP A 70 -16.16 22.32 -16.96
C ASP A 70 -16.68 21.23 -16.01
N PHE A 71 -15.85 20.83 -15.05
CA PHE A 71 -16.19 19.81 -14.05
C PHE A 71 -17.39 20.19 -13.21
N SER A 72 -17.74 21.48 -13.13
CA SER A 72 -18.89 21.95 -12.36
C SER A 72 -20.23 21.43 -12.89
N THR A 73 -20.30 21.02 -14.14
CA THR A 73 -21.52 20.54 -14.83
C THR A 73 -21.45 19.05 -15.20
N ILE A 74 -20.42 18.33 -14.74
CA ILE A 74 -20.31 16.89 -14.91
C ILE A 74 -21.02 16.19 -13.75
N ASP A 75 -22.06 15.43 -14.03
CA ASP A 75 -22.89 14.70 -13.06
C ASP A 75 -22.94 13.18 -13.28
N ASN A 76 -22.43 12.71 -14.44
CA ASN A 76 -22.44 11.30 -14.83
C ASN A 76 -21.26 10.95 -15.74
N TYR A 77 -21.04 9.64 -15.93
CA TYR A 77 -19.94 9.13 -16.75
C TYR A 77 -20.02 9.58 -18.22
N GLN A 78 -21.20 9.58 -18.83
CA GLN A 78 -21.34 9.99 -20.24
C GLN A 78 -20.84 11.43 -20.45
N THR A 79 -21.27 12.36 -19.60
CA THR A 79 -20.80 13.75 -19.66
C THR A 79 -19.30 13.85 -19.40
N PHE A 80 -18.75 13.04 -18.49
CA PHE A 80 -17.32 13.00 -18.23
C PHE A 80 -16.54 12.49 -19.45
N SER A 81 -16.90 11.36 -20.03
CA SER A 81 -16.20 10.74 -21.14
C SER A 81 -16.28 11.56 -22.44
N ASP A 82 -17.38 12.31 -22.65
CA ASP A 82 -17.54 13.17 -23.80
C ASP A 82 -16.62 14.41 -23.74
N ARG A 83 -16.22 14.84 -22.54
CA ARG A 83 -15.45 16.09 -22.34
C ARG A 83 -13.99 15.87 -22.02
N VAL A 84 -13.70 14.83 -21.24
CA VAL A 84 -12.36 14.59 -20.72
C VAL A 84 -11.68 13.49 -21.54
N PRO A 85 -10.72 13.82 -22.36
CA PRO A 85 -10.00 12.82 -23.14
C PRO A 85 -9.09 11.99 -22.22
N SER A 86 -8.82 10.75 -22.62
CA SER A 86 -7.75 9.97 -22.02
C SER A 86 -6.39 10.50 -22.45
N PHE A 87 -5.42 10.46 -21.55
CA PHE A 87 -4.06 10.92 -21.78
C PHE A 87 -3.06 9.79 -21.57
N THR A 88 -2.04 9.74 -22.40
CA THR A 88 -0.80 9.06 -22.05
C THR A 88 -0.06 9.88 -20.98
N TYR A 89 0.89 9.24 -20.28
CA TYR A 89 1.73 9.97 -19.32
C TYR A 89 2.46 11.15 -19.99
N GLU A 90 2.99 10.93 -21.18
CA GLU A 90 3.74 11.92 -21.96
C GLU A 90 2.88 13.15 -22.31
N GLU A 91 1.62 12.93 -22.67
CA GLU A 91 0.66 14.00 -22.97
C GLU A 91 0.24 14.76 -21.71
N PHE A 92 0.12 14.08 -20.56
CA PHE A 92 -0.25 14.70 -19.29
C PHE A 92 0.95 15.31 -18.54
N PHE A 93 2.17 14.89 -18.85
CA PHE A 93 3.38 15.33 -18.14
C PHE A 93 3.58 16.86 -18.11
N PRO A 94 3.27 17.65 -19.16
CA PRO A 94 3.31 19.12 -19.07
C PRO A 94 2.44 19.69 -17.94
N THR A 95 1.31 19.06 -17.64
CA THR A 95 0.43 19.42 -16.52
C THR A 95 1.07 19.06 -15.17
N ILE A 96 1.62 17.84 -15.06
CA ILE A 96 2.37 17.39 -13.86
C ILE A 96 3.57 18.33 -13.62
N LYS A 97 4.28 18.72 -14.66
CA LYS A 97 5.46 19.58 -14.58
C LYS A 97 5.17 20.95 -13.97
N LYS A 98 3.97 21.51 -14.16
CA LYS A 98 3.55 22.74 -13.48
C LYS A 98 3.59 22.56 -11.98
N THR A 99 3.07 21.43 -11.46
CA THR A 99 3.07 21.11 -10.03
C THR A 99 4.48 20.84 -9.51
N ILE A 100 5.31 20.13 -10.26
CA ILE A 100 6.75 19.95 -9.95
C ILE A 100 7.47 21.30 -9.83
N ASN A 101 7.08 22.29 -10.62
CA ASN A 101 7.63 23.65 -10.56
C ASN A 101 6.99 24.54 -9.47
N GLY A 102 6.23 23.94 -8.53
CA GLY A 102 5.65 24.63 -7.36
C GLY A 102 4.25 25.20 -7.58
N GLN A 103 3.67 25.09 -8.80
CA GLN A 103 2.29 25.54 -9.02
C GLN A 103 1.31 24.54 -8.41
N GLN A 104 0.34 25.04 -7.67
CA GLN A 104 -0.68 24.23 -7.02
C GLN A 104 -2.06 24.43 -7.67
N ASN A 105 -3.04 23.58 -7.31
CA ASN A 105 -4.41 23.66 -7.84
C ASN A 105 -4.48 23.52 -9.38
N ILE A 106 -3.58 22.72 -9.95
CA ILE A 106 -3.50 22.50 -11.41
C ILE A 106 -4.52 21.45 -11.85
N PHE A 107 -4.43 20.22 -11.33
CA PHE A 107 -5.35 19.12 -11.63
C PHE A 107 -6.01 18.52 -10.37
N TRP A 108 -5.50 18.86 -9.18
CA TRP A 108 -6.05 18.46 -7.90
C TRP A 108 -6.09 19.64 -6.94
N SER A 109 -7.08 19.66 -6.03
CA SER A 109 -7.32 20.80 -5.15
C SER A 109 -6.40 20.88 -3.93
N GLU A 110 -5.81 19.75 -3.54
CA GLU A 110 -4.83 19.71 -2.45
C GLU A 110 -3.43 20.10 -2.92
N ASN A 111 -2.63 20.59 -1.98
CA ASN A 111 -1.22 20.82 -2.25
C ASN A 111 -0.48 19.49 -2.43
N ILE A 112 0.17 19.32 -3.57
CA ILE A 112 0.98 18.17 -3.89
C ILE A 112 2.45 18.53 -3.67
N LYS A 113 3.09 17.79 -2.77
CA LYS A 113 4.52 17.91 -2.46
C LYS A 113 5.29 16.62 -2.74
N TRP A 114 4.61 15.48 -2.78
CA TRP A 114 5.21 14.19 -2.98
C TRP A 114 5.05 13.72 -4.42
N PHE A 115 6.15 13.21 -4.98
CA PHE A 115 6.17 12.63 -6.33
C PHE A 115 6.83 11.25 -6.26
N ALA A 116 6.04 10.21 -6.47
CA ALA A 116 6.54 8.85 -6.53
C ALA A 116 7.28 8.62 -7.85
N GLN A 117 8.51 8.14 -7.77
CA GLN A 117 9.31 7.79 -8.93
C GLN A 117 9.01 6.35 -9.34
N SER A 118 8.38 6.19 -10.49
CA SER A 118 8.09 4.88 -11.08
C SER A 118 9.17 4.50 -12.08
N SER A 119 9.65 3.25 -12.02
CA SER A 119 10.52 2.68 -13.05
C SER A 119 9.68 2.43 -14.30
N GLY A 120 9.74 3.35 -15.28
CA GLY A 120 9.02 3.19 -16.54
C GLY A 120 9.44 1.92 -17.28
N THR A 121 8.46 1.04 -17.56
CA THR A 121 8.68 -0.22 -18.28
C THR A 121 8.87 -0.05 -19.79
N THR A 122 8.51 1.10 -20.36
CA THR A 122 8.44 1.30 -21.82
C THR A 122 9.44 2.30 -22.42
N ASN A 123 9.98 3.22 -21.62
CA ASN A 123 11.01 4.16 -22.07
C ASN A 123 11.91 4.46 -20.87
N SER A 124 13.21 4.39 -21.03
CA SER A 124 14.28 4.51 -20.03
C SER A 124 14.25 5.74 -19.09
N LYS A 125 13.17 6.49 -19.04
CA LYS A 125 12.99 7.66 -18.17
C LYS A 125 12.01 7.33 -17.06
N SER A 126 12.42 7.57 -15.82
CA SER A 126 11.54 7.49 -14.64
C SER A 126 10.35 8.44 -14.80
N LYS A 127 9.16 7.95 -14.43
CA LYS A 127 7.93 8.76 -14.38
C LYS A 127 7.77 9.30 -12.95
N PHE A 128 7.27 10.53 -12.85
CA PHE A 128 6.95 11.16 -11.58
C PHE A 128 5.43 11.17 -11.39
N ILE A 129 4.94 10.39 -10.46
CA ILE A 129 3.51 10.29 -10.14
C ILE A 129 3.20 11.17 -8.94
N PRO A 130 2.35 12.19 -9.08
CA PRO A 130 1.97 13.06 -7.97
C PRO A 130 1.18 12.28 -6.91
N VAL A 131 1.55 12.48 -5.63
CA VAL A 131 0.91 11.82 -4.48
C VAL A 131 0.33 12.90 -3.57
N SER A 132 -0.99 12.93 -3.44
CA SER A 132 -1.70 13.83 -2.53
C SER A 132 -1.91 13.20 -1.16
N ASN A 133 -2.25 14.01 -0.14
CA ASN A 133 -2.61 13.48 1.17
C ASN A 133 -3.83 12.56 1.09
N SER A 134 -4.84 12.94 0.30
CA SER A 134 -6.02 12.09 0.09
C SER A 134 -5.66 10.76 -0.60
N SER A 135 -4.70 10.73 -1.51
CA SER A 135 -4.21 9.48 -2.12
C SER A 135 -3.46 8.62 -1.09
N LEU A 136 -2.70 9.20 -0.17
CA LEU A 136 -2.09 8.45 0.92
C LEU A 136 -3.16 7.84 1.84
N ASP A 137 -4.11 8.66 2.32
CA ASP A 137 -5.06 8.25 3.35
C ASP A 137 -6.18 7.36 2.80
N ASN A 138 -6.80 7.77 1.69
CA ASN A 138 -8.01 7.14 1.14
C ASN A 138 -7.71 6.02 0.13
N CYS A 139 -6.46 5.90 -0.33
CA CYS A 139 -6.03 4.85 -1.25
C CYS A 139 -4.98 3.94 -0.60
N HIS A 140 -3.74 4.40 -0.45
CA HIS A 140 -2.64 3.53 -0.02
C HIS A 140 -2.77 3.02 1.42
N PHE A 141 -3.04 3.88 2.41
CA PHE A 141 -3.19 3.44 3.80
C PHE A 141 -4.50 2.72 4.04
N LYS A 142 -5.57 3.11 3.33
CA LYS A 142 -6.84 2.37 3.33
C LYS A 142 -6.63 0.96 2.76
N GLY A 143 -5.92 0.83 1.63
CA GLY A 143 -5.58 -0.46 1.04
C GLY A 143 -4.75 -1.34 1.98
N GLY A 144 -3.76 -0.77 2.68
CA GLY A 144 -3.01 -1.47 3.71
C GLY A 144 -3.87 -1.97 4.87
N LYS A 145 -4.84 -1.17 5.33
CA LYS A 145 -5.81 -1.60 6.35
C LYS A 145 -6.73 -2.71 5.84
N ASP A 146 -7.23 -2.58 4.63
CA ASP A 146 -8.16 -3.55 4.04
C ASP A 146 -7.49 -4.90 3.74
N MET A 147 -6.22 -4.88 3.37
CA MET A 147 -5.40 -6.08 3.27
C MET A 147 -5.39 -6.86 4.60
N LEU A 148 -5.20 -6.15 5.71
CA LEU A 148 -5.26 -6.75 7.05
C LEU A 148 -6.68 -7.21 7.40
N CYS A 149 -7.72 -6.43 7.02
CA CYS A 149 -9.12 -6.78 7.25
C CYS A 149 -9.49 -8.09 6.54
N LEU A 150 -9.17 -8.22 5.25
CA LEU A 150 -9.47 -9.41 4.46
C LEU A 150 -8.70 -10.63 4.96
N TYR A 151 -7.42 -10.47 5.31
CA TYR A 151 -6.64 -11.54 5.91
C TYR A 151 -7.25 -12.06 7.20
N LEU A 152 -7.59 -11.16 8.14
CA LEU A 152 -8.15 -11.53 9.44
C LEU A 152 -9.57 -12.10 9.34
N ASN A 153 -10.37 -11.61 8.39
CA ASN A 153 -11.69 -12.18 8.11
C ASN A 153 -11.60 -13.64 7.66
N ASN A 154 -10.57 -13.98 6.89
CA ASN A 154 -10.33 -15.34 6.41
C ASN A 154 -9.55 -16.22 7.39
N ASN A 155 -8.94 -15.63 8.43
CA ASN A 155 -8.08 -16.30 9.39
C ASN A 155 -8.40 -15.84 10.83
N GLU A 156 -9.57 -16.22 11.34
CA GLU A 156 -10.11 -15.77 12.64
C GLU A 156 -9.19 -16.06 13.83
N ASN A 157 -8.36 -17.11 13.74
CA ASN A 157 -7.40 -17.50 14.78
C ASN A 157 -6.01 -16.86 14.60
N SER A 158 -5.85 -15.88 13.71
CA SER A 158 -4.57 -15.21 13.49
C SER A 158 -4.12 -14.46 14.75
N ASN A 159 -2.83 -14.59 15.03
CA ASN A 159 -2.14 -13.90 16.11
C ASN A 159 -1.15 -12.85 15.58
N MET A 160 -1.25 -12.43 14.32
CA MET A 160 -0.25 -11.57 13.69
C MET A 160 0.01 -10.24 14.42
N PHE A 161 -0.99 -9.70 15.12
CA PHE A 161 -0.85 -8.46 15.90
C PHE A 161 -0.21 -8.65 17.29
N LEU A 162 0.06 -9.88 17.70
CA LEU A 162 0.78 -10.14 18.95
C LEU A 162 2.30 -9.95 18.81
N GLY A 163 2.79 -9.74 17.58
CA GLY A 163 4.20 -9.51 17.29
C GLY A 163 4.40 -8.41 16.27
N LYS A 164 5.51 -8.48 15.54
CA LYS A 164 5.95 -7.47 14.58
C LYS A 164 5.65 -7.85 13.13
N SER A 165 5.42 -6.83 12.32
CA SER A 165 5.33 -6.91 10.86
C SER A 165 6.65 -6.43 10.25
N LEU A 166 7.40 -7.33 9.64
CA LEU A 166 8.63 -6.95 8.92
C LEU A 166 8.28 -6.38 7.56
N ARG A 167 8.68 -5.13 7.35
CA ARG A 167 8.46 -4.41 6.09
C ARG A 167 9.77 -4.18 5.36
N LEU A 168 9.80 -4.58 4.11
CA LEU A 168 10.94 -4.37 3.24
C LEU A 168 10.53 -3.46 2.08
N GLY A 169 10.90 -2.20 2.17
CA GLY A 169 10.68 -1.17 1.17
C GLY A 169 11.94 -0.74 0.44
N GLY A 170 11.78 0.14 -0.53
CA GLY A 170 12.89 0.79 -1.26
C GLY A 170 13.76 1.67 -0.38
N SER A 171 14.73 2.35 -0.98
CA SER A 171 15.66 3.23 -0.28
C SER A 171 15.15 4.67 -0.23
N ARG A 172 15.60 5.43 0.77
CA ARG A 172 15.35 6.87 0.91
C ARG A 172 16.23 7.68 -0.04
N LYS A 173 16.07 7.51 -1.35
CA LYS A 173 16.51 8.56 -2.27
C LYS A 173 15.38 9.57 -2.49
N ILE A 174 14.90 10.14 -1.38
CA ILE A 174 14.07 11.32 -1.44
C ILE A 174 15.02 12.49 -1.66
N TYR A 175 15.00 13.08 -2.85
CA TYR A 175 15.64 14.36 -3.08
C TYR A 175 14.58 15.46 -3.06
N GLU A 176 14.96 16.58 -2.47
CA GLU A 176 14.12 17.78 -2.38
C GLU A 176 14.48 18.75 -3.51
N ASN A 177 13.48 19.29 -4.16
CA ASN A 177 13.64 20.37 -5.12
C ASN A 177 12.41 21.29 -5.09
N ASN A 178 12.61 22.56 -4.81
CA ASN A 178 11.54 23.57 -4.68
C ASN A 178 10.41 23.15 -3.73
N ASP A 179 10.73 22.72 -2.51
CA ASP A 179 9.78 22.21 -1.50
C ASP A 179 9.00 20.95 -1.92
N ASN A 180 9.42 20.30 -2.99
CA ASN A 180 8.85 19.02 -3.44
C ASN A 180 9.80 17.86 -3.12
N TYR A 181 9.22 16.72 -2.80
CA TYR A 181 9.91 15.50 -2.41
C TYR A 181 9.72 14.42 -3.46
N PHE A 182 10.80 13.78 -3.87
CA PHE A 182 10.81 12.75 -4.91
C PHE A 182 11.45 11.48 -4.37
N GLY A 183 10.80 10.33 -4.58
CA GLY A 183 11.32 9.06 -4.08
C GLY A 183 10.45 7.87 -4.50
N ASP A 184 10.88 6.67 -4.13
CA ASP A 184 10.06 5.48 -4.31
C ASP A 184 8.75 5.60 -3.51
N LEU A 185 7.64 5.09 -4.04
CA LEU A 185 6.35 5.10 -3.33
C LEU A 185 6.48 4.46 -1.93
N SER A 186 7.20 3.34 -1.81
CA SER A 186 7.39 2.66 -0.52
C SER A 186 8.12 3.54 0.51
N ALA A 187 9.07 4.36 0.07
CA ALA A 187 9.75 5.33 0.95
C ALA A 187 8.79 6.45 1.39
N ILE A 188 7.98 6.98 0.46
CA ILE A 188 6.95 7.98 0.77
C ILE A 188 5.94 7.42 1.77
N LEU A 189 5.47 6.17 1.58
CA LEU A 189 4.54 5.51 2.51
C LEU A 189 5.15 5.31 3.90
N ILE A 190 6.42 4.90 3.99
CA ILE A 190 7.11 4.69 5.27
C ILE A 190 7.31 6.03 6.00
N ASP A 191 7.67 7.09 5.28
CA ASP A 191 7.90 8.43 5.86
C ASP A 191 6.60 9.10 6.36
N ASN A 192 5.44 8.67 5.84
CA ASN A 192 4.12 9.16 6.21
C ASN A 192 3.28 8.11 6.98
N LEU A 193 3.89 7.07 7.52
CA LEU A 193 3.15 6.00 8.21
C LEU A 193 2.33 6.52 9.40
N PRO A 194 1.08 6.07 9.54
CA PRO A 194 0.33 6.31 10.77
C PRO A 194 1.03 5.69 11.99
N ILE A 195 1.01 6.38 13.14
CA ILE A 195 1.69 5.97 14.39
C ILE A 195 1.38 4.52 14.77
N TRP A 196 0.12 4.08 14.64
CA TRP A 196 -0.27 2.72 14.98
C TRP A 196 0.44 1.67 14.10
N ALA A 197 0.68 2.00 12.83
CA ALA A 197 1.34 1.10 11.89
C ALA A 197 2.86 1.07 12.13
N GLU A 198 3.45 2.16 12.59
CA GLU A 198 4.84 2.22 12.98
C GLU A 198 5.11 1.36 14.23
N LEU A 199 4.22 1.39 15.23
CA LEU A 199 4.35 0.62 16.47
C LEU A 199 4.44 -0.90 16.26
N ILE A 200 3.73 -1.44 15.26
CA ILE A 200 3.75 -2.88 14.95
C ILE A 200 4.79 -3.25 13.90
N SER A 201 5.51 -2.28 13.34
CA SER A 201 6.48 -2.50 12.25
C SER A 201 7.88 -2.81 12.76
N THR A 202 8.62 -3.54 11.95
CA THR A 202 10.06 -3.73 12.09
C THR A 202 10.69 -3.82 10.68
N PRO A 203 11.94 -3.40 10.50
CA PRO A 203 12.75 -2.59 11.42
C PRO A 203 12.20 -1.18 11.58
N ASN A 204 12.86 -0.34 12.39
CA ASN A 204 12.52 1.09 12.50
C ASN A 204 12.73 1.83 11.17
N ASN A 205 12.19 3.06 11.08
CA ASN A 205 12.22 3.84 9.84
C ASN A 205 13.65 4.17 9.36
N GLU A 206 14.62 4.37 10.28
CA GLU A 206 16.02 4.66 9.92
C GLU A 206 16.62 3.51 9.11
N ILE A 207 16.44 2.27 9.57
CA ILE A 207 16.93 1.07 8.88
C ILE A 207 16.09 0.82 7.62
N SER A 208 14.76 0.95 7.71
CA SER A 208 13.84 0.71 6.58
C SER A 208 14.14 1.60 5.37
N LEU A 209 14.68 2.79 5.60
CA LEU A 209 14.95 3.80 4.59
C LEU A 209 16.44 3.91 4.19
N MET A 210 17.31 3.03 4.67
CA MET A 210 18.74 3.03 4.30
C MET A 210 18.92 2.88 2.78
N ASP A 211 19.89 3.62 2.22
CA ASP A 211 20.19 3.63 0.79
C ASP A 211 21.01 2.45 0.32
N LYS A 212 22.01 2.07 1.13
CA LYS A 212 22.93 0.99 0.77
C LYS A 212 22.30 -0.37 1.09
N TRP A 213 21.93 -1.08 0.06
CA TRP A 213 21.19 -2.33 0.14
C TRP A 213 21.84 -3.38 1.06
N ASP A 214 23.15 -3.63 0.92
CA ASP A 214 23.83 -4.65 1.71
C ASP A 214 23.88 -4.28 3.20
N GLU A 215 24.18 -3.01 3.51
CA GLU A 215 24.18 -2.49 4.88
C GLU A 215 22.77 -2.55 5.50
N LYS A 216 21.75 -2.21 4.70
CA LYS A 216 20.34 -2.29 5.10
C LYS A 216 19.94 -3.71 5.47
N ILE A 217 20.25 -4.69 4.62
CA ILE A 217 19.93 -6.09 4.88
C ILE A 217 20.63 -6.59 6.14
N ASP A 218 21.90 -6.23 6.36
CA ASP A 218 22.62 -6.61 7.57
C ASP A 218 22.03 -5.97 8.82
N ALA A 219 21.63 -4.69 8.75
CA ALA A 219 20.96 -4.00 9.84
C ALA A 219 19.59 -4.60 10.16
N ILE A 220 18.81 -4.96 9.14
CA ILE A 220 17.51 -5.66 9.30
C ILE A 220 17.73 -6.98 10.02
N ILE A 221 18.63 -7.83 9.54
CA ILE A 221 18.92 -9.13 10.14
C ILE A 221 19.28 -8.96 11.61
N LYS A 222 20.24 -8.08 11.90
CA LYS A 222 20.70 -7.82 13.28
C LYS A 222 19.55 -7.32 14.18
N GLY A 223 18.71 -6.44 13.66
CA GLY A 223 17.61 -5.83 14.44
C GLY A 223 16.46 -6.78 14.70
N THR A 224 16.19 -7.74 13.79
CA THR A 224 14.97 -8.57 13.85
C THR A 224 15.17 -9.99 14.37
N LEU A 225 16.43 -10.44 14.57
CA LEU A 225 16.73 -11.82 15.05
C LEU A 225 16.04 -12.17 16.38
N GLN A 226 15.88 -11.22 17.28
CA GLN A 226 15.27 -11.43 18.61
C GLN A 226 13.81 -10.96 18.68
N GLU A 227 13.26 -10.48 17.56
CA GLU A 227 11.88 -10.01 17.52
C GLU A 227 10.93 -11.16 17.18
N ASP A 228 9.71 -11.07 17.70
CA ASP A 228 8.61 -11.97 17.32
C ASP A 228 7.99 -11.48 16.01
N VAL A 229 8.66 -11.78 14.88
CA VAL A 229 8.15 -11.44 13.55
C VAL A 229 7.06 -12.42 13.16
N ARG A 230 5.85 -11.91 12.92
CA ARG A 230 4.65 -12.70 12.59
C ARG A 230 4.13 -12.48 11.20
N SER A 231 4.45 -11.35 10.59
CA SER A 231 4.08 -11.08 9.21
C SER A 231 5.20 -10.40 8.44
N LEU A 232 5.19 -10.62 7.13
CA LEU A 232 6.14 -10.04 6.18
C LEU A 232 5.37 -9.18 5.18
N ALA A 233 5.97 -8.07 4.74
CA ALA A 233 5.42 -7.23 3.68
C ALA A 233 6.53 -6.70 2.77
N GLY A 234 6.38 -6.84 1.45
CA GLY A 234 7.34 -6.32 0.48
C GLY A 234 7.36 -7.06 -0.85
N VAL A 235 8.28 -6.65 -1.71
CA VAL A 235 8.46 -7.24 -3.04
C VAL A 235 9.13 -8.62 -2.93
N PRO A 236 8.62 -9.66 -3.63
CA PRO A 236 9.12 -11.04 -3.50
C PRO A 236 10.62 -11.22 -3.70
N SER A 237 11.21 -10.61 -4.71
CA SER A 237 12.65 -10.74 -4.99
C SER A 237 13.52 -10.19 -3.85
N TRP A 238 13.13 -9.07 -3.27
CA TRP A 238 13.85 -8.44 -2.15
C TRP A 238 13.72 -9.26 -0.86
N MET A 239 12.48 -9.69 -0.58
CA MET A 239 12.20 -10.51 0.60
C MET A 239 12.96 -11.85 0.54
N LEU A 240 12.99 -12.49 -0.62
CA LEU A 240 13.75 -13.74 -0.82
C LEU A 240 15.25 -13.54 -0.60
N THR A 241 15.82 -12.41 -1.07
CA THR A 241 17.22 -12.06 -0.84
C THR A 241 17.51 -11.88 0.66
N LEU A 242 16.64 -11.18 1.39
CA LEU A 242 16.75 -11.02 2.84
C LEU A 242 16.69 -12.38 3.56
N MET A 243 15.70 -13.21 3.25
CA MET A 243 15.51 -14.52 3.87
C MET A 243 16.69 -15.46 3.63
N ASN A 244 17.20 -15.54 2.41
CA ASN A 244 18.37 -16.35 2.09
C ASN A 244 19.62 -15.88 2.85
N LYS A 245 19.84 -14.58 2.99
CA LYS A 245 20.95 -14.03 3.77
C LYS A 245 20.76 -14.31 5.27
N LEU A 246 19.52 -14.21 5.78
CA LEU A 246 19.16 -14.54 7.16
C LEU A 246 19.47 -16.01 7.48
N LEU A 247 19.05 -16.96 6.65
CA LEU A 247 19.33 -18.38 6.80
C LEU A 247 20.84 -18.65 6.76
N LYS A 248 21.56 -18.03 5.82
CA LYS A 248 23.02 -18.14 5.73
C LYS A 248 23.73 -17.63 6.98
N THR A 249 23.24 -16.52 7.55
CA THR A 249 23.85 -15.88 8.73
C THR A 249 23.60 -16.68 10.01
N THR A 250 22.42 -17.28 10.13
CA THR A 250 22.01 -18.01 11.35
C THR A 250 22.36 -19.50 11.30
N GLY A 251 22.59 -20.06 10.11
CA GLY A 251 22.77 -21.50 9.92
C GLY A 251 21.49 -22.32 10.05
N ASN A 252 20.32 -21.69 10.21
CA ASN A 252 19.03 -22.37 10.27
C ASN A 252 18.62 -22.89 8.88
N LYS A 253 17.81 -23.93 8.85
CA LYS A 253 17.30 -24.52 7.62
C LYS A 253 16.08 -23.78 7.09
N TYR A 254 15.18 -23.35 7.99
CA TYR A 254 13.92 -22.69 7.65
C TYR A 254 13.78 -21.33 8.35
N ILE A 255 13.03 -20.44 7.78
CA ILE A 255 12.75 -19.10 8.33
C ILE A 255 11.92 -19.21 9.62
N ASP A 256 11.01 -20.15 9.66
CA ASP A 256 10.17 -20.44 10.83
C ASP A 256 10.94 -21.12 11.99
N ASP A 257 12.18 -21.56 11.78
CA ASP A 257 13.10 -21.90 12.89
C ASP A 257 13.55 -20.64 13.66
N ILE A 258 13.60 -19.49 12.97
CA ILE A 258 14.04 -18.21 13.52
C ILE A 258 12.82 -17.44 14.07
N TRP A 259 11.81 -17.20 13.23
CA TRP A 259 10.56 -16.53 13.58
C TRP A 259 9.44 -17.55 13.72
N LYS A 260 9.39 -18.18 14.89
CA LYS A 260 8.52 -19.35 15.19
C LYS A 260 7.02 -19.12 15.01
N ASN A 261 6.61 -17.85 15.09
CA ASN A 261 5.20 -17.46 15.00
C ASN A 261 4.87 -16.79 13.66
N LEU A 262 5.71 -16.98 12.64
CA LEU A 262 5.51 -16.39 11.33
C LEU A 262 4.27 -17.00 10.65
N GLU A 263 3.29 -16.16 10.27
CA GLU A 263 1.97 -16.59 9.79
C GLU A 263 1.72 -16.26 8.32
N VAL A 264 2.14 -15.06 7.86
CA VAL A 264 1.70 -14.53 6.57
C VAL A 264 2.74 -13.66 5.88
N TYR A 265 2.74 -13.71 4.56
CA TYR A 265 3.48 -12.80 3.70
C TYR A 265 2.55 -12.04 2.77
N PHE A 266 2.48 -10.72 2.94
CA PHE A 266 1.82 -9.79 2.05
C PHE A 266 2.80 -9.32 0.97
N HIS A 267 2.51 -9.61 -0.28
CA HIS A 267 3.42 -9.33 -1.39
C HIS A 267 2.73 -8.65 -2.57
N GLY A 268 3.51 -7.94 -3.36
CA GLY A 268 3.02 -7.25 -4.55
C GLY A 268 4.16 -6.66 -5.37
N GLY A 269 3.82 -5.83 -6.34
CA GLY A 269 4.76 -5.17 -7.24
C GLY A 269 5.24 -6.03 -8.41
N VAL A 270 5.28 -7.35 -8.27
CA VAL A 270 5.59 -8.32 -9.33
C VAL A 270 4.77 -9.60 -9.11
N SER A 271 4.55 -10.37 -10.19
CA SER A 271 3.90 -11.68 -10.06
C SER A 271 4.65 -12.59 -9.09
N PHE A 272 3.92 -13.20 -8.16
CA PHE A 272 4.49 -14.11 -7.17
C PHE A 272 4.80 -15.52 -7.73
N LYS A 273 4.16 -15.90 -8.82
CA LYS A 273 4.25 -17.25 -9.39
C LYS A 273 5.70 -17.77 -9.55
N PRO A 274 6.70 -16.99 -10.04
CA PRO A 274 8.08 -17.45 -10.16
C PRO A 274 8.76 -17.72 -8.82
N TYR A 275 8.35 -17.05 -7.75
CA TYR A 275 9.00 -17.11 -6.43
C TYR A 275 8.41 -18.14 -5.49
N ARG A 276 7.17 -18.57 -5.72
CA ARG A 276 6.41 -19.42 -4.79
C ARG A 276 7.17 -20.68 -4.35
N ASN A 277 7.81 -21.39 -5.30
CA ASN A 277 8.55 -22.60 -4.97
C ASN A 277 9.76 -22.33 -4.08
N GLU A 278 10.46 -21.23 -4.30
CA GLU A 278 11.62 -20.85 -3.48
C GLU A 278 11.19 -20.51 -2.05
N PHE A 279 10.10 -19.77 -1.87
CA PHE A 279 9.54 -19.52 -0.54
C PHE A 279 9.10 -20.80 0.15
N ASN A 280 8.42 -21.71 -0.54
CA ASN A 280 8.00 -23.00 0.01
C ASN A 280 9.20 -23.90 0.42
N ASN A 281 10.36 -23.72 -0.17
CA ASN A 281 11.57 -24.46 0.20
C ASN A 281 12.23 -23.94 1.47
N ILE A 282 12.04 -22.67 1.81
CA ILE A 282 12.67 -22.01 2.97
C ILE A 282 11.71 -21.76 4.14
N ILE A 283 10.42 -22.04 3.96
CA ILE A 283 9.40 -21.97 5.02
C ILE A 283 8.81 -23.36 5.17
N SER A 284 8.91 -23.96 6.38
CA SER A 284 8.43 -25.32 6.62
C SER A 284 6.98 -25.38 7.05
N ASN A 285 6.46 -24.28 7.59
CA ASN A 285 5.08 -24.16 8.03
C ASN A 285 4.10 -24.26 6.87
N LYS A 286 3.32 -25.35 6.80
CA LYS A 286 2.32 -25.59 5.75
C LYS A 286 1.09 -24.67 5.85
N ASP A 287 0.85 -24.10 7.02
CA ASP A 287 -0.25 -23.18 7.26
C ASP A 287 0.12 -21.73 6.96
N PHE A 288 1.38 -21.47 6.56
CA PHE A 288 1.85 -20.15 6.16
C PHE A 288 1.07 -19.62 4.96
N LYS A 289 0.58 -18.38 5.06
CA LYS A 289 -0.29 -17.77 4.05
C LYS A 289 0.47 -16.77 3.18
N TYR A 290 0.08 -16.71 1.93
CA TYR A 290 0.55 -15.72 0.94
C TYR A 290 -0.64 -14.89 0.48
N TYR A 291 -0.53 -13.58 0.60
CA TYR A 291 -1.55 -12.64 0.17
C TYR A 291 -0.99 -11.67 -0.84
N GLU A 292 -1.54 -11.67 -2.03
CA GLU A 292 -1.12 -10.78 -3.11
C GLU A 292 -1.91 -9.47 -3.07
N VAL A 293 -1.19 -8.36 -3.32
CA VAL A 293 -1.77 -7.03 -3.47
C VAL A 293 -1.27 -6.37 -4.75
N TYR A 294 -2.12 -5.58 -5.38
CA TYR A 294 -1.74 -4.73 -6.49
C TYR A 294 -1.68 -3.28 -6.03
N ASN A 295 -0.49 -2.86 -5.61
CA ASN A 295 -0.17 -1.50 -5.22
C ASN A 295 0.92 -0.95 -6.16
N ALA A 296 0.66 0.17 -6.81
CA ALA A 296 1.56 0.88 -7.71
C ALA A 296 1.67 2.35 -7.31
N SER A 297 2.59 3.08 -7.94
CA SER A 297 2.76 4.52 -7.67
C SER A 297 1.49 5.33 -7.96
N GLU A 298 0.69 4.86 -8.90
CA GLU A 298 -0.56 5.45 -9.35
C GLU A 298 -1.74 5.20 -8.40
N GLY A 299 -1.69 4.15 -7.57
CA GLY A 299 -2.74 3.79 -6.65
C GLY A 299 -2.68 2.36 -6.14
N PHE A 300 -3.58 2.04 -5.21
CA PHE A 300 -3.79 0.70 -4.68
C PHE A 300 -5.05 0.11 -5.33
N PHE A 301 -4.92 -0.92 -6.14
CA PHE A 301 -5.99 -1.35 -7.04
C PHE A 301 -6.70 -2.63 -6.60
N GLY A 302 -5.96 -3.59 -6.04
CA GLY A 302 -6.53 -4.90 -5.76
C GLY A 302 -5.88 -5.63 -4.60
N ILE A 303 -6.67 -6.51 -3.97
CA ILE A 303 -6.25 -7.33 -2.83
C ILE A 303 -6.79 -8.74 -3.03
N GLN A 304 -5.97 -9.75 -2.76
CA GLN A 304 -6.42 -11.12 -2.65
C GLN A 304 -7.44 -11.24 -1.51
N ASP A 305 -8.64 -11.70 -1.80
CA ASP A 305 -9.78 -11.73 -0.87
C ASP A 305 -10.03 -13.11 -0.23
N THR A 306 -9.33 -14.15 -0.70
CA THR A 306 -9.45 -15.52 -0.17
C THR A 306 -8.08 -16.16 0.06
N ASN A 307 -7.98 -17.11 0.99
CA ASN A 307 -6.70 -17.76 1.33
C ASN A 307 -6.02 -18.46 0.14
N ASP A 308 -6.80 -19.03 -0.77
CA ASP A 308 -6.31 -19.79 -1.93
C ASP A 308 -6.63 -19.09 -3.26
N GLY A 309 -7.04 -17.81 -3.19
CA GLY A 309 -7.39 -17.00 -4.35
C GLY A 309 -6.21 -16.80 -5.30
N ARG A 310 -6.50 -16.79 -6.60
CA ARG A 310 -5.54 -16.44 -7.66
C ARG A 310 -5.84 -15.08 -8.26
N ASP A 311 -7.02 -14.57 -7.97
CA ASP A 311 -7.53 -13.30 -8.46
C ASP A 311 -7.48 -12.26 -7.35
N LEU A 312 -7.51 -11.01 -7.73
CA LEU A 312 -7.54 -9.88 -6.82
C LEU A 312 -8.91 -9.22 -6.89
N LEU A 313 -9.50 -8.98 -5.73
CA LEU A 313 -10.69 -8.14 -5.62
C LEU A 313 -10.30 -6.70 -5.99
N LEU A 314 -10.94 -6.15 -7.02
CA LEU A 314 -10.77 -4.75 -7.41
C LEU A 314 -11.39 -3.84 -6.35
N MET A 315 -10.60 -2.92 -5.81
CA MET A 315 -11.04 -2.02 -4.74
C MET A 315 -11.70 -0.77 -5.31
N LEU A 316 -13.02 -0.65 -5.16
CA LEU A 316 -13.83 0.32 -5.88
C LEU A 316 -14.04 1.66 -5.15
N ASP A 317 -13.65 1.76 -3.87
CA ASP A 317 -13.90 2.92 -3.02
C ASP A 317 -12.62 3.60 -2.50
N TYR A 318 -11.54 3.56 -3.31
CA TYR A 318 -10.23 4.12 -2.97
C TYR A 318 -9.94 5.49 -3.62
N GLY A 319 -10.99 6.22 -4.00
CA GLY A 319 -10.81 7.50 -4.71
C GLY A 319 -10.27 7.30 -6.12
N ILE A 320 -10.58 6.18 -6.75
CA ILE A 320 -10.22 5.84 -8.13
C ILE A 320 -11.48 5.54 -8.91
N PHE A 321 -11.68 6.22 -10.03
CA PHE A 321 -12.68 5.87 -11.02
C PHE A 321 -12.04 5.04 -12.13
N TYR A 322 -12.63 3.87 -12.43
CA TYR A 322 -12.04 2.91 -13.36
C TYR A 322 -12.66 3.02 -14.76
N GLU A 323 -11.80 3.21 -15.73
CA GLU A 323 -12.10 3.08 -17.15
C GLU A 323 -11.28 1.95 -17.76
N PHE A 324 -11.84 1.25 -18.73
CA PHE A 324 -11.25 0.05 -19.32
C PHE A 324 -11.11 0.21 -20.82
N VAL A 325 -10.02 -0.32 -21.36
CA VAL A 325 -9.75 -0.41 -22.79
C VAL A 325 -9.56 -1.88 -23.14
N GLU A 326 -10.32 -2.38 -24.11
CA GLU A 326 -10.13 -3.75 -24.59
C GLU A 326 -8.79 -3.87 -25.32
N ILE A 327 -7.99 -4.84 -24.90
CA ILE A 327 -6.73 -5.18 -25.56
C ILE A 327 -6.96 -6.46 -26.34
N SER A 328 -7.18 -6.36 -27.64
CA SER A 328 -7.14 -7.51 -28.54
C SER A 328 -5.68 -7.79 -28.96
N ASP A 329 -5.41 -9.06 -29.37
CA ASP A 329 -4.06 -9.63 -29.58
C ASP A 329 -3.07 -8.80 -30.43
N GLN A 330 -3.49 -7.72 -31.04
CA GLN A 330 -2.61 -6.86 -31.85
C GLN A 330 -2.97 -5.36 -31.86
N LYS A 331 -4.10 -4.92 -31.30
CA LYS A 331 -4.47 -3.50 -31.29
C LYS A 331 -5.21 -3.13 -30.01
N LYS A 332 -4.81 -2.00 -29.40
CA LYS A 332 -5.57 -1.31 -28.37
C LYS A 332 -6.88 -0.82 -28.98
N SER A 333 -8.03 -1.19 -28.44
CA SER A 333 -9.31 -0.61 -28.85
C SER A 333 -9.29 0.90 -28.56
N GLU A 334 -9.86 1.69 -29.46
CA GLU A 334 -10.05 3.12 -29.21
C GLU A 334 -11.23 3.38 -28.27
N LYS A 335 -12.08 2.36 -28.03
CA LYS A 335 -13.27 2.49 -27.18
C LYS A 335 -12.87 2.34 -25.71
N ILE A 336 -13.06 3.41 -24.95
CA ILE A 336 -12.98 3.43 -23.49
C ILE A 336 -14.37 3.20 -22.94
N ILE A 337 -14.48 2.32 -21.93
CA ILE A 337 -15.74 1.95 -21.28
C ILE A 337 -15.58 2.03 -19.76
N ASP A 338 -16.67 2.28 -19.06
CA ASP A 338 -16.74 2.19 -17.61
C ASP A 338 -17.00 0.76 -17.13
N LEU A 339 -17.01 0.57 -15.81
CA LEU A 339 -17.24 -0.75 -15.21
C LEU A 339 -18.60 -1.38 -15.60
N SER A 340 -19.64 -0.57 -15.89
CA SER A 340 -20.98 -1.06 -16.25
C SER A 340 -21.02 -1.77 -17.59
N GLN A 341 -20.05 -1.49 -18.45
CA GLN A 341 -19.94 -2.03 -19.81
C GLN A 341 -18.96 -3.21 -19.90
N VAL A 342 -18.24 -3.52 -18.82
CA VAL A 342 -17.34 -4.68 -18.76
C VAL A 342 -18.17 -5.96 -18.76
N LYS A 343 -17.92 -6.84 -19.71
CA LYS A 343 -18.56 -8.18 -19.75
C LYS A 343 -17.77 -9.10 -18.84
N MET A 344 -18.46 -9.67 -17.86
CA MET A 344 -17.96 -10.77 -17.02
C MET A 344 -18.12 -12.11 -17.70
#